data_7a5aa086bb950990e9464694b505e75f
#
_entry.id   7a5aa086bb950990e9464694b505e75f
#
_cell.length_a   1.000
_cell.length_b   1.000
_cell.length_c   1.000
_cell.angle_alpha   90.00
_cell.angle_beta   90.00
_cell.angle_gamma   90.00
#
_symmetry.space_group_name_H-M   'P 1'
#
loop_
_entity.id
_entity.type
_entity.pdbx_description
1 polymer ?
#
loop_
_entity_poly.entity_id
_entity_poly.type
_entity_poly.pdbx_seq_one_letter_code
_entity_poly.pdbx_strand_id
1 'polypeptide(L)'
;MTSSLVGSGICLREREYTDPKVTQEDVDYLLDVINHRYPEAAITLDDIEASWAGLRPLLIGNSGSDYNGGDNGSISDKSFNQVIDAVTQFKENQLSRIEVEDVLNHLENSRGEKDLAPSAISRGSSLEIEPDGLVTLSGGKITDYRKMSEGALTLIRKLLQEKYDLTFKEIDSKTYAISGGDFDPTKLEETVEELAKSGVEAGLSEEDARYIADFYGTNAKRIFELAKEMTPYAGLSLAESARLRYGLENEMVLTPGDYFIRRTNHMLFERDQLDELKQPVIDAIATYFNWSEEEKEQETSRFNQLVDESDLRELKEENK
;
A
#
# COMPACT_ATOMS: atom_id res chain seq x y z
N MET A 1 3.75 21.79 -13.23
CA MET A 1 4.64 21.94 -12.05
C MET A 1 5.00 20.56 -11.55
N THR A 2 6.25 20.31 -11.19
CA THR A 2 6.64 18.99 -10.64
C THR A 2 6.31 18.98 -9.15
N SER A 3 5.31 18.24 -8.76
CA SER A 3 4.97 18.00 -7.35
C SER A 3 6.11 17.22 -6.68
N SER A 4 6.54 17.64 -5.51
CA SER A 4 7.58 16.98 -4.73
C SER A 4 6.94 16.18 -3.59
N LEU A 5 7.22 14.88 -3.54
CA LEU A 5 6.75 14.00 -2.48
C LEU A 5 7.72 14.03 -1.30
N VAL A 6 7.23 14.40 -0.12
CA VAL A 6 7.98 14.34 1.14
C VAL A 6 7.22 13.49 2.14
N GLY A 7 7.90 12.57 2.82
CA GLY A 7 7.27 11.67 3.78
C GLY A 7 8.09 11.51 5.04
N SER A 8 7.43 11.39 6.19
CA SER A 8 8.07 11.07 7.46
C SER A 8 7.62 9.69 7.98
N GLY A 9 8.46 9.08 8.79
CA GLY A 9 8.17 7.85 9.52
C GLY A 9 7.96 8.12 11.00
N ILE A 10 7.19 9.15 11.36
CA ILE A 10 6.97 9.52 12.76
C ILE A 10 6.10 8.48 13.44
N CYS A 11 6.49 8.08 14.65
CA CYS A 11 5.73 7.15 15.45
C CYS A 11 4.67 7.87 16.25
N LEU A 12 3.45 7.42 16.10
CA LEU A 12 2.30 7.94 16.83
C LEU A 12 2.27 7.33 18.24
N ARG A 13 2.34 8.18 19.25
CA ARG A 13 1.97 7.83 20.62
C ARG A 13 0.52 8.26 20.84
N GLU A 14 -0.31 7.33 21.32
CA GLU A 14 -1.66 7.59 21.85
C GLU A 14 -2.69 8.19 20.87
N ARG A 15 -2.67 7.79 19.58
CA ARG A 15 -3.62 8.24 18.58
C ARG A 15 -4.62 7.15 18.22
N GLU A 16 -5.74 7.59 17.64
CA GLU A 16 -6.73 6.68 17.08
C GLU A 16 -6.11 5.89 15.91
N TYR A 17 -6.08 4.56 16.05
CA TYR A 17 -5.44 3.69 15.03
C TYR A 17 -6.34 3.40 13.85
N THR A 18 -7.63 3.68 13.97
CA THR A 18 -8.61 3.39 12.93
C THR A 18 -8.63 4.44 11.82
N ASP A 19 -8.28 5.68 12.15
CA ASP A 19 -8.29 6.82 11.22
C ASP A 19 -7.11 7.77 11.52
N PRO A 20 -5.88 7.39 11.10
CA PRO A 20 -4.70 8.21 11.34
C PRO A 20 -4.76 9.48 10.49
N LYS A 21 -4.60 10.65 11.14
CA LYS A 21 -4.58 11.94 10.47
C LYS A 21 -3.20 12.59 10.55
N VAL A 22 -2.91 13.45 9.58
CA VAL A 22 -1.73 14.32 9.60
C VAL A 22 -1.96 15.40 10.67
N THR A 23 -0.95 15.65 11.50
CA THR A 23 -1.02 16.64 12.58
C THR A 23 -0.10 17.81 12.33
N GLN A 24 -0.28 18.88 13.09
CA GLN A 24 0.61 20.06 13.04
C GLN A 24 2.07 19.66 13.29
N GLU A 25 2.33 18.76 14.24
CA GLU A 25 3.69 18.29 14.52
C GLU A 25 4.33 17.56 13.31
N ASP A 26 3.54 16.76 12.57
CA ASP A 26 4.00 16.10 11.35
C ASP A 26 4.34 17.13 10.27
N VAL A 27 3.50 18.14 10.10
CA VAL A 27 3.70 19.22 9.13
C VAL A 27 4.94 20.03 9.49
N ASP A 28 5.06 20.49 10.72
CA ASP A 28 6.20 21.29 11.18
C ASP A 28 7.52 20.54 10.97
N TYR A 29 7.54 19.27 11.34
CA TYR A 29 8.72 18.42 11.12
C TYR A 29 9.13 18.34 9.63
N LEU A 30 8.15 18.12 8.75
CA LEU A 30 8.44 18.00 7.31
C LEU A 30 8.85 19.32 6.69
N LEU A 31 8.22 20.42 7.09
CA LEU A 31 8.58 21.77 6.65
C LEU A 31 9.99 22.17 7.11
N ASP A 32 10.34 21.84 8.37
CA ASP A 32 11.69 22.07 8.88
C ASP A 32 12.75 21.32 8.07
N VAL A 33 12.50 20.04 7.77
CA VAL A 33 13.42 19.21 6.99
C VAL A 33 13.61 19.76 5.58
N ILE A 34 12.51 20.10 4.89
CA ILE A 34 12.59 20.58 3.51
C ILE A 34 13.24 21.96 3.42
N ASN A 35 12.86 22.89 4.31
CA ASN A 35 13.39 24.25 4.34
C ASN A 35 14.86 24.27 4.82
N HIS A 36 15.27 23.36 5.70
CA HIS A 36 16.69 23.18 6.03
C HIS A 36 17.50 22.74 4.81
N ARG A 37 16.95 21.83 3.99
CA ARG A 37 17.64 21.31 2.81
C ARG A 37 17.61 22.30 1.64
N TYR A 38 16.51 23.02 1.50
CA TYR A 38 16.26 23.96 0.40
C TYR A 38 15.79 25.32 0.94
N PRO A 39 16.66 26.09 1.61
CA PRO A 39 16.26 27.31 2.33
C PRO A 39 15.68 28.41 1.42
N GLU A 40 16.03 28.38 0.13
CA GLU A 40 15.51 29.35 -0.84
C GLU A 40 14.05 29.06 -1.25
N ALA A 41 13.56 27.85 -1.01
CA ALA A 41 12.20 27.48 -1.37
C ALA A 41 11.17 28.10 -0.41
N ALA A 42 11.52 28.23 0.87
CA ALA A 42 10.69 28.84 1.93
C ALA A 42 9.25 28.30 1.95
N ILE A 43 9.12 26.97 1.86
CA ILE A 43 7.83 26.26 1.82
C ILE A 43 7.06 26.46 3.14
N THR A 44 5.77 26.71 3.02
CA THR A 44 4.85 26.91 4.13
C THR A 44 3.70 25.92 4.12
N LEU A 45 2.84 25.94 5.14
CA LEU A 45 1.63 25.13 5.20
C LEU A 45 0.71 25.37 3.99
N ASP A 46 0.64 26.60 3.50
CA ASP A 46 -0.22 26.96 2.37
C ASP A 46 0.26 26.39 1.03
N ASP A 47 1.54 26.02 0.94
CA ASP A 47 2.13 25.41 -0.27
C ASP A 47 1.89 23.90 -0.34
N ILE A 48 1.28 23.29 0.70
CA ILE A 48 0.95 21.86 0.69
C ILE A 48 -0.31 21.64 -0.13
N GLU A 49 -0.19 20.95 -1.25
CA GLU A 49 -1.30 20.65 -2.16
C GLU A 49 -2.15 19.48 -1.67
N ALA A 50 -1.52 18.42 -1.13
CA ALA A 50 -2.21 17.26 -0.61
C ALA A 50 -1.38 16.55 0.47
N SER A 51 -2.06 15.86 1.37
CA SER A 51 -1.44 15.06 2.42
C SER A 51 -2.19 13.76 2.65
N TRP A 52 -1.51 12.79 3.25
CA TRP A 52 -2.14 11.57 3.75
C TRP A 52 -1.35 11.00 4.92
N ALA A 53 -2.03 10.25 5.77
CA ALA A 53 -1.42 9.48 6.85
C ALA A 53 -1.79 7.99 6.71
N GLY A 54 -0.96 7.13 7.26
CA GLY A 54 -1.20 5.70 7.28
C GLY A 54 -0.36 5.02 8.35
N LEU A 55 -0.89 3.94 8.91
CA LEU A 55 -0.19 3.14 9.90
C LEU A 55 0.68 2.08 9.22
N ARG A 56 1.88 1.92 9.71
CA ARG A 56 2.74 0.80 9.37
C ARG A 56 2.72 -0.19 10.52
N PRO A 57 2.16 -1.40 10.34
CA PRO A 57 2.25 -2.45 11.35
C PRO A 57 3.71 -2.89 11.47
N LEU A 58 4.26 -2.76 12.67
CA LEU A 58 5.60 -3.23 13.00
C LEU A 58 5.46 -4.52 13.80
N LEU A 59 6.20 -5.55 13.39
CA LEU A 59 6.24 -6.81 14.12
C LEU A 59 7.12 -6.66 15.35
N ILE A 60 6.53 -6.77 16.52
CA ILE A 60 7.25 -6.88 17.78
C ILE A 60 7.37 -8.36 18.09
N GLY A 61 8.54 -8.92 17.89
CA GLY A 61 8.80 -10.32 18.16
C GLY A 61 9.98 -10.87 17.37
N ASN A 62 10.45 -12.02 17.79
CA ASN A 62 11.57 -12.70 17.15
C ASN A 62 11.03 -13.60 16.04
N SER A 63 10.56 -13.02 14.94
CA SER A 63 10.22 -13.83 13.78
C SER A 63 11.52 -14.42 13.22
N GLY A 64 11.75 -15.69 13.49
CA GLY A 64 12.98 -16.42 13.15
C GLY A 64 13.16 -16.66 11.64
N SER A 65 12.37 -16.09 10.80
CA SER A 65 12.46 -16.21 9.35
C SER A 65 12.48 -14.86 8.67
N ASP A 66 13.63 -14.20 8.72
CA ASP A 66 13.87 -13.06 7.82
C ASP A 66 14.27 -13.60 6.44
N TYR A 67 13.35 -13.60 5.50
CA TYR A 67 13.58 -14.03 4.12
C TYR A 67 14.66 -13.20 3.41
N ASN A 68 14.97 -12.02 3.89
CA ASN A 68 15.88 -11.07 3.26
C ASN A 68 17.23 -10.90 3.96
N GLY A 69 17.56 -11.76 4.94
CA GLY A 69 18.86 -11.71 5.63
C GLY A 69 19.08 -10.40 6.39
N GLY A 70 18.01 -9.78 6.87
CA GLY A 70 18.11 -8.66 7.80
C GLY A 70 18.83 -9.12 9.07
N ASP A 71 19.53 -8.19 9.70
CA ASP A 71 20.30 -8.45 10.92
C ASP A 71 19.33 -9.00 11.98
N ASN A 72 19.31 -10.33 12.09
CA ASN A 72 18.52 -11.04 13.08
C ASN A 72 18.97 -10.47 14.41
N GLY A 73 18.11 -9.70 15.06
CA GLY A 73 18.44 -9.05 16.31
C GLY A 73 19.12 -10.06 17.23
N SER A 74 20.43 -10.00 17.29
CA SER A 74 21.23 -10.99 18.00
C SER A 74 20.76 -11.02 19.45
N ILE A 75 20.44 -12.21 19.92
CA ILE A 75 20.17 -12.44 21.34
C ILE A 75 21.34 -11.84 22.11
N SER A 76 21.07 -11.01 23.11
CA SER A 76 22.16 -10.49 23.94
C SER A 76 22.97 -11.67 24.51
N ASP A 77 24.25 -11.54 24.66
CA ASP A 77 25.10 -12.59 25.25
C ASP A 77 24.55 -13.12 26.59
N LYS A 78 23.91 -12.25 27.38
CA LYS A 78 23.23 -12.63 28.60
C LYS A 78 22.02 -13.54 28.34
N SER A 79 21.18 -13.19 27.41
CA SER A 79 20.00 -14.00 27.05
C SER A 79 20.40 -15.30 26.37
N PHE A 80 21.44 -15.27 25.53
CA PHE A 80 21.99 -16.47 24.91
C PHE A 80 22.54 -17.45 25.97
N ASN A 81 23.28 -16.94 26.92
CA ASN A 81 23.82 -17.75 28.01
C ASN A 81 22.69 -18.34 28.87
N GLN A 82 21.63 -17.59 29.17
CA GLN A 82 20.47 -18.10 29.90
C GLN A 82 19.81 -19.28 29.17
N VAL A 83 19.67 -19.22 27.83
CA VAL A 83 19.15 -20.35 27.04
C VAL A 83 20.09 -21.56 27.12
N ILE A 84 21.41 -21.34 26.96
CA ILE A 84 22.39 -22.41 27.04
C ILE A 84 22.40 -23.07 28.42
N ASP A 85 22.32 -22.28 29.48
CA ASP A 85 22.24 -22.79 30.86
C ASP A 85 20.99 -23.62 31.09
N ALA A 86 19.80 -23.12 30.65
CA ALA A 86 18.54 -23.85 30.77
C ALA A 86 18.55 -25.18 29.98
N VAL A 87 19.07 -25.20 28.76
CA VAL A 87 19.23 -26.42 27.95
C VAL A 87 20.26 -27.39 28.59
N THR A 88 21.31 -26.88 29.17
CA THR A 88 22.29 -27.69 29.85
C THR A 88 21.70 -28.37 31.09
N GLN A 89 20.99 -27.61 31.93
CA GLN A 89 20.30 -28.13 33.11
C GLN A 89 19.20 -29.14 32.74
N PHE A 90 18.51 -28.93 31.62
CA PHE A 90 17.57 -29.93 31.10
C PHE A 90 18.26 -31.23 30.70
N LYS A 91 19.43 -31.17 30.04
CA LYS A 91 20.19 -32.37 29.69
C LYS A 91 20.71 -33.12 30.91
N GLU A 92 20.99 -32.40 32.01
CA GLU A 92 21.41 -32.94 33.30
C GLU A 92 20.21 -33.42 34.17
N ASN A 93 18.99 -33.38 33.65
CA ASN A 93 17.73 -33.70 34.35
C ASN A 93 17.48 -32.81 35.59
N GLN A 94 18.01 -31.59 35.60
CA GLN A 94 17.82 -30.60 36.67
C GLN A 94 16.59 -29.70 36.38
N LEU A 95 16.21 -29.53 35.12
CA LEU A 95 15.01 -28.81 34.67
C LEU A 95 14.13 -29.74 33.83
N SER A 96 12.81 -29.56 33.94
CA SER A 96 11.83 -30.17 33.05
C SER A 96 11.74 -29.39 31.73
N ARG A 97 11.14 -30.01 30.71
CA ARG A 97 10.86 -29.36 29.43
C ARG A 97 10.02 -28.08 29.60
N ILE A 98 9.01 -28.11 30.49
CA ILE A 98 8.13 -26.98 30.77
C ILE A 98 8.94 -25.79 31.31
N GLU A 99 9.85 -26.04 32.26
CA GLU A 99 10.70 -25.00 32.83
C GLU A 99 11.64 -24.38 31.79
N VAL A 100 12.12 -25.14 30.82
CA VAL A 100 12.90 -24.59 29.70
C VAL A 100 12.04 -23.74 28.77
N GLU A 101 10.82 -24.22 28.48
CA GLU A 101 9.84 -23.44 27.70
C GLU A 101 9.44 -22.14 28.42
N ASP A 102 9.33 -22.14 29.74
CA ASP A 102 9.08 -20.93 30.55
C ASP A 102 10.23 -19.94 30.49
N VAL A 103 11.49 -20.41 30.53
CA VAL A 103 12.66 -19.56 30.36
C VAL A 103 12.67 -18.90 28.98
N LEU A 104 12.35 -19.66 27.92
CA LEU A 104 12.25 -19.15 26.56
C LEU A 104 11.13 -18.11 26.43
N ASN A 105 9.94 -18.41 26.93
CA ASN A 105 8.80 -17.49 26.94
C ASN A 105 9.08 -16.21 27.73
N HIS A 106 9.80 -16.33 28.86
CA HIS A 106 10.18 -15.15 29.65
C HIS A 106 11.20 -14.26 28.92
N LEU A 107 12.11 -14.85 28.18
CA LEU A 107 13.06 -14.14 27.34
C LEU A 107 12.39 -13.48 26.11
N GLU A 108 11.37 -14.11 25.55
CA GLU A 108 10.56 -13.53 24.48
C GLU A 108 9.71 -12.37 25.00
N ASN A 109 9.05 -12.52 26.14
CA ASN A 109 8.22 -11.47 26.76
C ASN A 109 9.05 -10.29 27.27
N SER A 110 10.24 -10.53 27.82
CA SER A 110 11.14 -9.45 28.30
C SER A 110 11.74 -8.60 27.18
N ARG A 111 11.63 -9.03 25.92
CA ARG A 111 11.98 -8.22 24.74
C ARG A 111 10.88 -7.24 24.34
N GLY A 112 9.61 -7.56 24.66
CA GLY A 112 8.46 -6.68 24.39
C GLY A 112 8.35 -5.47 25.31
N GLU A 113 9.02 -5.48 26.47
CA GLU A 113 8.92 -4.41 27.47
C GLU A 113 9.96 -3.27 27.35
N LYS A 114 10.87 -3.34 26.41
CA LYS A 114 11.73 -2.18 26.14
C LYS A 114 11.00 -1.27 25.17
N ASP A 115 10.82 -0.02 25.57
CA ASP A 115 10.50 1.15 24.71
C ASP A 115 11.58 1.25 23.59
N LEU A 116 11.54 0.32 22.64
CA LEU A 116 12.37 0.40 21.44
C LEU A 116 11.83 1.55 20.62
N ALA A 117 12.70 2.52 20.33
CA ALA A 117 12.33 3.53 19.35
C ALA A 117 11.82 2.80 18.07
N PRO A 118 10.74 3.27 17.44
CA PRO A 118 10.17 2.62 16.25
C PRO A 118 11.15 2.41 15.12
N SER A 119 12.20 3.21 15.07
CA SER A 119 13.33 3.06 14.15
C SER A 119 14.19 1.82 14.41
N ALA A 120 14.15 1.27 15.62
CA ALA A 120 14.92 0.09 16.03
C ALA A 120 14.13 -1.23 15.89
N ILE A 121 12.85 -1.17 15.53
CA ILE A 121 12.02 -2.36 15.31
C ILE A 121 12.36 -2.96 13.94
N SER A 122 12.54 -4.29 13.89
CA SER A 122 12.79 -5.01 12.63
C SER A 122 11.70 -4.74 11.59
N ARG A 123 12.12 -4.50 10.36
CA ARG A 123 11.25 -4.35 9.20
C ARG A 123 11.33 -5.56 8.28
N GLY A 124 11.76 -6.70 8.81
CA GLY A 124 11.77 -7.98 8.12
C GLY A 124 10.35 -8.47 7.84
N SER A 125 10.24 -9.50 7.01
CA SER A 125 8.98 -10.22 6.76
C SER A 125 8.96 -11.51 7.55
N SER A 126 7.77 -11.93 7.97
CA SER A 126 7.52 -13.20 8.64
C SER A 126 6.48 -14.00 7.87
N LEU A 127 6.68 -15.31 7.80
CA LEU A 127 5.75 -16.26 7.19
C LEU A 127 5.53 -17.40 8.18
N GLU A 128 4.34 -17.50 8.74
CA GLU A 128 4.01 -18.41 9.83
C GLU A 128 2.79 -19.26 9.48
N ILE A 129 2.71 -20.45 10.07
CA ILE A 129 1.54 -21.34 9.96
C ILE A 129 0.99 -21.50 11.38
N GLU A 130 -0.22 -21.02 11.57
CA GLU A 130 -0.92 -21.18 12.84
C GLU A 130 -1.39 -22.64 13.05
N PRO A 131 -1.66 -23.06 14.31
CA PRO A 131 -2.10 -24.42 14.60
C PRO A 131 -3.39 -24.83 13.89
N ASP A 132 -4.26 -23.90 13.54
CA ASP A 132 -5.49 -24.12 12.78
C ASP A 132 -5.27 -24.21 11.26
N GLY A 133 -4.04 -23.97 10.81
CA GLY A 133 -3.65 -24.00 9.41
C GLY A 133 -3.72 -22.66 8.68
N LEU A 134 -4.02 -21.56 9.39
CA LEU A 134 -3.91 -20.21 8.82
C LEU A 134 -2.46 -19.91 8.48
N VAL A 135 -2.22 -19.42 7.28
CA VAL A 135 -0.89 -18.94 6.83
C VAL A 135 -0.87 -17.42 6.90
N THR A 136 -0.02 -16.90 7.75
CA THR A 136 0.15 -15.45 7.96
C THR A 136 1.46 -14.97 7.35
N LEU A 137 1.38 -14.05 6.38
CA LEU A 137 2.52 -13.32 5.84
C LEU A 137 2.43 -11.87 6.32
N SER A 138 3.42 -11.41 7.05
CA SER A 138 3.41 -10.08 7.66
C SER A 138 4.75 -9.37 7.59
N GLY A 139 4.76 -8.06 7.84
CA GLY A 139 5.97 -7.23 7.80
C GLY A 139 6.51 -6.98 6.40
N GLY A 140 7.80 -6.71 6.33
CA GLY A 140 8.52 -6.46 5.09
C GLY A 140 8.36 -5.04 4.53
N LYS A 141 9.12 -4.77 3.48
CA LYS A 141 9.03 -3.54 2.69
C LYS A 141 8.23 -3.81 1.42
N ILE A 142 7.52 -2.80 0.94
CA ILE A 142 6.79 -2.91 -0.32
C ILE A 142 7.72 -3.31 -1.50
N THR A 143 8.99 -2.92 -1.46
CA THR A 143 9.99 -3.30 -2.45
C THR A 143 10.34 -4.79 -2.46
N ASP A 144 10.02 -5.51 -1.40
CA ASP A 144 10.31 -6.93 -1.24
C ASP A 144 9.13 -7.84 -1.63
N TYR A 145 8.03 -7.22 -2.12
CA TYR A 145 6.76 -7.92 -2.44
C TYR A 145 6.95 -9.21 -3.25
N ARG A 146 7.83 -9.20 -4.24
CA ARG A 146 8.09 -10.35 -5.10
C ARG A 146 8.70 -11.52 -4.33
N LYS A 147 9.68 -11.25 -3.47
CA LYS A 147 10.34 -12.27 -2.64
C LYS A 147 9.41 -12.81 -1.56
N MET A 148 8.62 -11.94 -0.95
CA MET A 148 7.60 -12.33 0.02
C MET A 148 6.55 -13.25 -0.62
N SER A 149 6.06 -12.88 -1.80
CA SER A 149 5.10 -13.68 -2.57
C SER A 149 5.68 -15.03 -3.01
N GLU A 150 6.94 -15.07 -3.44
CA GLU A 150 7.66 -16.30 -3.82
C GLU A 150 7.77 -17.27 -2.63
N GLY A 151 8.07 -16.75 -1.44
CA GLY A 151 8.11 -17.54 -0.21
C GLY A 151 6.75 -18.10 0.19
N ALA A 152 5.72 -17.25 0.19
CA ALA A 152 4.36 -17.65 0.49
C ALA A 152 3.85 -18.72 -0.51
N LEU A 153 4.06 -18.51 -1.81
CA LEU A 153 3.68 -19.47 -2.84
C LEU A 153 4.37 -20.83 -2.66
N THR A 154 5.65 -20.82 -2.34
CA THR A 154 6.42 -22.05 -2.08
C THR A 154 5.83 -22.84 -0.92
N LEU A 155 5.52 -22.17 0.19
CA LEU A 155 4.89 -22.78 1.35
C LEU A 155 3.49 -23.34 1.03
N ILE A 156 2.65 -22.52 0.39
CA ILE A 156 1.27 -22.90 0.03
C ILE A 156 1.27 -24.11 -0.91
N ARG A 157 2.14 -24.13 -1.92
CA ARG A 157 2.28 -25.27 -2.83
C ARG A 157 2.64 -26.55 -2.09
N LYS A 158 3.58 -26.48 -1.15
CA LYS A 158 3.98 -27.61 -0.32
C LYS A 158 2.79 -28.11 0.52
N LEU A 159 2.08 -27.23 1.20
CA LEU A 159 0.91 -27.59 2.02
C LEU A 159 -0.22 -28.22 1.18
N LEU A 160 -0.49 -27.70 0.00
CA LEU A 160 -1.51 -28.23 -0.90
C LEU A 160 -1.11 -29.59 -1.46
N GLN A 161 0.17 -29.81 -1.77
CA GLN A 161 0.67 -31.10 -2.17
C GLN A 161 0.57 -32.15 -1.05
N GLU A 162 1.01 -31.80 0.16
CA GLU A 162 1.01 -32.73 1.31
C GLU A 162 -0.41 -33.07 1.79
N LYS A 163 -1.32 -32.11 1.75
CA LYS A 163 -2.67 -32.26 2.34
C LYS A 163 -3.71 -32.74 1.33
N TYR A 164 -3.56 -32.39 0.06
CA TYR A 164 -4.59 -32.63 -0.98
C TYR A 164 -4.05 -33.29 -2.24
N ASP A 165 -2.77 -33.66 -2.28
CA ASP A 165 -2.08 -34.25 -3.46
C ASP A 165 -2.20 -33.37 -4.73
N LEU A 166 -2.25 -32.05 -4.53
CA LEU A 166 -2.31 -31.09 -5.64
C LEU A 166 -0.91 -30.67 -6.06
N THR A 167 -0.66 -30.70 -7.36
CA THR A 167 0.59 -30.25 -7.96
C THR A 167 0.38 -29.03 -8.85
N PHE A 168 1.31 -28.10 -8.81
CA PHE A 168 1.27 -26.86 -9.59
C PHE A 168 2.56 -26.68 -10.37
N LYS A 169 2.47 -26.02 -11.53
CA LYS A 169 3.65 -25.64 -12.29
C LYS A 169 4.54 -24.70 -11.47
N GLU A 170 5.83 -24.83 -11.66
CA GLU A 170 6.77 -23.85 -11.14
C GLU A 170 6.62 -22.53 -11.87
N ILE A 171 6.74 -21.44 -11.13
CA ILE A 171 6.69 -20.07 -11.64
C ILE A 171 8.01 -19.41 -11.27
N ASP A 172 8.69 -18.86 -12.27
CA ASP A 172 9.81 -17.95 -12.02
C ASP A 172 9.26 -16.54 -11.78
N SER A 173 9.25 -16.12 -10.53
CA SER A 173 8.73 -14.81 -10.14
C SER A 173 9.48 -13.63 -10.78
N LYS A 174 10.67 -13.83 -11.31
CA LYS A 174 11.46 -12.78 -11.97
C LYS A 174 10.96 -12.48 -13.39
N THR A 175 10.41 -13.51 -14.04
CA THR A 175 9.93 -13.43 -15.42
C THR A 175 8.42 -13.43 -15.54
N TYR A 176 7.72 -13.63 -14.41
CA TYR A 176 6.27 -13.60 -14.38
C TYR A 176 5.78 -12.15 -14.49
N ALA A 177 5.07 -11.84 -15.57
CA ALA A 177 4.50 -10.53 -15.80
C ALA A 177 3.37 -10.25 -14.80
N ILE A 178 3.43 -9.09 -14.13
CA ILE A 178 2.31 -8.58 -13.34
C ILE A 178 1.27 -7.92 -14.26
N SER A 179 0.06 -7.72 -13.75
CA SER A 179 -1.02 -7.08 -14.51
C SER A 179 -0.58 -5.76 -15.13
N GLY A 180 -0.79 -5.58 -16.42
CA GLY A 180 -0.35 -4.41 -17.17
C GLY A 180 1.09 -4.50 -17.69
N GLY A 181 1.93 -5.41 -17.19
CA GLY A 181 3.34 -5.54 -17.53
C GLY A 181 3.67 -6.66 -18.53
N ASP A 182 2.69 -7.19 -19.26
CA ASP A 182 2.91 -8.30 -20.23
C ASP A 182 3.47 -7.79 -21.55
N PHE A 183 4.71 -7.31 -21.51
CA PHE A 183 5.49 -6.87 -22.67
C PHE A 183 7.00 -6.94 -22.36
N ASP A 184 7.84 -6.80 -23.39
CA ASP A 184 9.29 -6.72 -23.24
C ASP A 184 9.67 -5.36 -22.60
N PRO A 185 10.22 -5.32 -21.35
CA PRO A 185 10.54 -4.07 -20.67
C PRO A 185 11.60 -3.23 -21.40
N THR A 186 12.40 -3.80 -22.30
CA THR A 186 13.36 -3.06 -23.12
C THR A 186 12.70 -2.27 -24.25
N LYS A 187 11.40 -2.54 -24.50
CA LYS A 187 10.57 -1.90 -25.53
C LYS A 187 9.42 -1.09 -24.96
N LEU A 188 9.57 -0.58 -23.73
CA LEU A 188 8.51 0.16 -23.06
C LEU A 188 7.92 1.28 -23.93
N GLU A 189 8.77 2.16 -24.45
CA GLU A 189 8.34 3.32 -25.24
C GLU A 189 7.61 2.89 -26.52
N GLU A 190 8.16 1.91 -27.25
CA GLU A 190 7.54 1.34 -28.43
C GLU A 190 6.15 0.74 -28.12
N THR A 191 6.05 0.03 -27.01
CA THR A 191 4.79 -0.58 -26.56
C THR A 191 3.75 0.48 -26.20
N VAL A 192 4.13 1.53 -25.47
CA VAL A 192 3.24 2.64 -25.10
C VAL A 192 2.74 3.36 -26.36
N GLU A 193 3.63 3.63 -27.33
CA GLU A 193 3.23 4.25 -28.59
C GLU A 193 2.27 3.39 -29.42
N GLU A 194 2.49 2.08 -29.47
CA GLU A 194 1.58 1.15 -30.16
C GLU A 194 0.20 1.07 -29.49
N LEU A 195 0.18 1.02 -28.14
CA LEU A 195 -1.05 1.03 -27.38
C LEU A 195 -1.80 2.35 -27.58
N ALA A 196 -1.10 3.50 -27.52
CA ALA A 196 -1.72 4.83 -27.70
C ALA A 196 -2.40 4.95 -29.07
N LYS A 197 -1.84 4.41 -30.15
CA LYS A 197 -2.48 4.37 -31.48
C LYS A 197 -3.85 3.68 -31.40
N SER A 198 -3.93 2.55 -30.68
CA SER A 198 -5.21 1.85 -30.48
C SER A 198 -6.25 2.68 -29.70
N GLY A 199 -5.78 3.53 -28.78
CA GLY A 199 -6.62 4.47 -28.04
C GLY A 199 -7.17 5.58 -28.94
N VAL A 200 -6.35 6.12 -29.84
CA VAL A 200 -6.81 7.11 -30.83
C VAL A 200 -7.85 6.47 -31.78
N GLU A 201 -7.63 5.24 -32.22
CA GLU A 201 -8.61 4.49 -33.00
C GLU A 201 -9.92 4.22 -32.24
N ALA A 202 -9.87 4.24 -30.91
CA ALA A 202 -11.04 4.14 -30.03
C ALA A 202 -11.78 5.47 -29.83
N GLY A 203 -11.29 6.57 -30.41
CA GLY A 203 -11.92 7.89 -30.35
C GLY A 203 -11.36 8.81 -29.26
N LEU A 204 -10.26 8.43 -28.62
CA LEU A 204 -9.58 9.26 -27.64
C LEU A 204 -8.64 10.28 -28.29
N SER A 205 -8.30 11.36 -27.58
CA SER A 205 -7.22 12.26 -28.01
C SER A 205 -5.85 11.52 -27.95
N GLU A 206 -4.86 12.01 -28.67
CA GLU A 206 -3.49 11.44 -28.61
C GLU A 206 -2.91 11.51 -27.18
N GLU A 207 -3.19 12.60 -26.48
CA GLU A 207 -2.75 12.83 -25.09
C GLU A 207 -3.39 11.83 -24.12
N ASP A 208 -4.73 11.69 -24.15
CA ASP A 208 -5.45 10.73 -23.31
C ASP A 208 -5.05 9.27 -23.60
N ALA A 209 -4.93 8.94 -24.88
CA ALA A 209 -4.56 7.59 -25.29
C ALA A 209 -3.15 7.24 -24.80
N ARG A 210 -2.21 8.17 -24.90
CA ARG A 210 -0.85 7.98 -24.40
C ARG A 210 -0.81 7.90 -22.87
N TYR A 211 -1.53 8.79 -22.17
CA TYR A 211 -1.63 8.77 -20.72
C TYR A 211 -2.17 7.41 -20.21
N ILE A 212 -3.25 6.92 -20.83
CA ILE A 212 -3.83 5.63 -20.46
C ILE A 212 -2.86 4.48 -20.77
N ALA A 213 -2.18 4.50 -21.91
CA ALA A 213 -1.21 3.48 -22.28
C ALA A 213 -0.02 3.44 -21.31
N ASP A 214 0.49 4.59 -20.90
CA ASP A 214 1.61 4.71 -19.97
C ASP A 214 1.20 4.27 -18.55
N PHE A 215 0.02 4.67 -18.09
CA PHE A 215 -0.46 4.38 -16.74
C PHE A 215 -0.90 2.92 -16.54
N TYR A 216 -1.60 2.33 -17.53
CA TYR A 216 -2.21 1.00 -17.42
C TYR A 216 -1.44 -0.12 -18.14
N GLY A 217 -0.41 0.22 -18.93
CA GLY A 217 0.32 -0.75 -19.73
C GLY A 217 -0.61 -1.57 -20.63
N THR A 218 -0.43 -2.89 -20.69
CA THR A 218 -1.26 -3.75 -21.54
C THR A 218 -2.73 -3.80 -21.16
N ASN A 219 -3.10 -3.40 -19.93
CA ASN A 219 -4.50 -3.26 -19.50
C ASN A 219 -5.22 -2.13 -20.22
N ALA A 220 -4.50 -1.15 -20.79
CA ALA A 220 -5.06 -0.08 -21.61
C ALA A 220 -5.92 -0.60 -22.76
N LYS A 221 -5.63 -1.80 -23.29
CA LYS A 221 -6.44 -2.43 -24.34
C LYS A 221 -7.90 -2.56 -23.94
N ARG A 222 -8.15 -3.00 -22.69
CA ARG A 222 -9.52 -3.15 -22.19
C ARG A 222 -10.21 -1.79 -22.01
N ILE A 223 -9.47 -0.77 -21.57
CA ILE A 223 -10.00 0.60 -21.45
C ILE A 223 -10.38 1.14 -22.83
N PHE A 224 -9.57 0.90 -23.85
CA PHE A 224 -9.86 1.33 -25.23
C PHE A 224 -11.05 0.57 -25.84
N GLU A 225 -11.24 -0.71 -25.52
CA GLU A 225 -12.46 -1.45 -25.90
C GLU A 225 -13.70 -0.80 -25.27
N LEU A 226 -13.65 -0.50 -23.97
CA LEU A 226 -14.75 0.19 -23.30
C LEU A 226 -15.04 1.57 -23.91
N ALA A 227 -13.99 2.33 -24.26
CA ALA A 227 -14.17 3.63 -24.90
C ALA A 227 -14.89 3.53 -26.26
N LYS A 228 -14.67 2.46 -27.03
CA LYS A 228 -15.39 2.24 -28.32
C LYS A 228 -16.88 1.94 -28.13
N GLU A 229 -17.24 1.31 -27.03
CA GLU A 229 -18.59 0.75 -26.82
C GLU A 229 -19.49 1.66 -25.98
N MET A 230 -18.92 2.62 -25.25
CA MET A 230 -19.68 3.42 -24.30
C MET A 230 -19.99 4.84 -24.78
N THR A 231 -21.07 5.39 -24.25
CA THR A 231 -21.29 6.83 -24.21
C THR A 231 -20.65 7.37 -22.92
N PRO A 232 -19.92 8.50 -22.99
CA PRO A 232 -19.35 9.10 -21.79
C PRO A 232 -20.40 9.37 -20.71
N TYR A 233 -20.00 9.20 -19.45
CA TYR A 233 -20.82 9.64 -18.34
C TYR A 233 -21.00 11.17 -18.38
N ALA A 234 -22.15 11.62 -17.90
CA ALA A 234 -22.43 13.05 -17.87
C ALA A 234 -21.37 13.84 -17.10
N GLY A 235 -20.79 14.84 -17.73
CA GLY A 235 -19.74 15.68 -17.13
C GLY A 235 -18.34 15.08 -17.17
N LEU A 236 -18.13 13.89 -17.72
CA LEU A 236 -16.81 13.27 -17.88
C LEU A 236 -16.42 13.19 -19.36
N SER A 237 -15.12 13.29 -19.64
CA SER A 237 -14.58 12.96 -20.97
C SER A 237 -14.75 11.47 -21.28
N LEU A 238 -14.57 11.08 -22.55
CA LEU A 238 -14.57 9.66 -22.94
C LEU A 238 -13.44 8.89 -22.24
N ALA A 239 -12.25 9.49 -22.14
CA ALA A 239 -11.10 8.90 -21.47
C ALA A 239 -11.39 8.62 -20.00
N GLU A 240 -11.88 9.64 -19.29
CA GLU A 240 -12.18 9.52 -17.87
C GLU A 240 -13.34 8.53 -17.60
N SER A 241 -14.35 8.55 -18.46
CA SER A 241 -15.46 7.60 -18.39
C SER A 241 -15.00 6.15 -18.58
N ALA A 242 -14.13 5.90 -19.55
CA ALA A 242 -13.59 4.56 -19.81
C ALA A 242 -12.69 4.07 -18.68
N ARG A 243 -11.85 4.95 -18.11
CA ARG A 243 -11.02 4.66 -16.92
C ARG A 243 -11.90 4.32 -15.71
N LEU A 244 -12.91 5.14 -15.42
CA LEU A 244 -13.85 4.89 -14.33
C LEU A 244 -14.58 3.56 -14.53
N ARG A 245 -15.07 3.29 -15.73
CA ARG A 245 -15.76 2.03 -16.05
C ARG A 245 -14.84 0.83 -15.87
N TYR A 246 -13.59 0.93 -16.30
CA TYR A 246 -12.58 -0.10 -16.07
C TYR A 246 -12.35 -0.33 -14.57
N GLY A 247 -12.20 0.73 -13.78
CA GLY A 247 -12.05 0.65 -12.33
C GLY A 247 -13.23 -0.05 -11.64
N LEU A 248 -14.45 0.26 -12.06
CA LEU A 248 -15.69 -0.36 -11.55
C LEU A 248 -15.77 -1.86 -11.90
N GLU A 249 -15.38 -2.25 -13.10
CA GLU A 249 -15.53 -3.63 -13.59
C GLU A 249 -14.33 -4.53 -13.23
N ASN A 250 -13.12 -3.98 -13.14
CA ASN A 250 -11.90 -4.78 -13.10
C ASN A 250 -11.00 -4.50 -11.87
N GLU A 251 -11.18 -3.37 -11.16
CA GLU A 251 -10.28 -2.93 -10.12
C GLU A 251 -10.96 -2.66 -8.77
N MET A 252 -12.18 -3.15 -8.57
CA MET A 252 -12.92 -3.04 -7.31
C MET A 252 -13.12 -1.59 -6.83
N VAL A 253 -13.38 -0.67 -7.73
CA VAL A 253 -13.85 0.67 -7.36
C VAL A 253 -15.27 0.54 -6.85
N LEU A 254 -15.50 0.84 -5.58
CA LEU A 254 -16.81 0.80 -4.93
C LEU A 254 -17.24 2.18 -4.46
N THR A 255 -16.30 3.05 -4.19
CA THR A 255 -16.51 4.40 -3.65
C THR A 255 -15.71 5.44 -4.42
N PRO A 256 -16.06 6.74 -4.31
CA PRO A 256 -15.24 7.81 -4.90
C PRO A 256 -13.81 7.81 -4.37
N GLY A 257 -13.62 7.51 -3.08
CA GLY A 257 -12.29 7.38 -2.48
C GLY A 257 -11.44 6.28 -3.11
N ASP A 258 -12.05 5.16 -3.53
CA ASP A 258 -11.31 4.12 -4.25
C ASP A 258 -10.77 4.64 -5.56
N TYR A 259 -11.61 5.36 -6.32
CA TYR A 259 -11.21 5.90 -7.60
C TYR A 259 -10.12 6.98 -7.47
N PHE A 260 -10.39 8.03 -6.72
CA PHE A 260 -9.54 9.20 -6.64
C PHE A 260 -8.23 9.00 -5.87
N ILE A 261 -8.18 8.05 -4.91
CA ILE A 261 -6.99 7.80 -4.09
C ILE A 261 -6.24 6.56 -4.56
N ARG A 262 -6.96 5.47 -4.91
CA ARG A 262 -6.37 4.14 -5.09
C ARG A 262 -6.19 3.73 -6.55
N ARG A 263 -6.90 4.35 -7.49
CA ARG A 263 -6.87 3.98 -8.91
C ARG A 263 -6.41 5.09 -9.84
N THR A 264 -6.39 6.32 -9.34
CA THR A 264 -5.90 7.48 -10.10
C THR A 264 -4.95 8.31 -9.25
N ASN A 265 -4.38 9.34 -9.85
CA ASN A 265 -3.52 10.28 -9.14
C ASN A 265 -4.25 11.57 -8.73
N HIS A 266 -5.52 11.70 -9.05
CA HIS A 266 -6.25 12.97 -8.92
C HIS A 266 -6.26 13.52 -7.50
N MET A 267 -6.47 12.66 -6.48
CA MET A 267 -6.56 13.13 -5.10
C MET A 267 -5.24 13.70 -4.59
N LEU A 268 -4.09 13.12 -5.00
CA LEU A 268 -2.80 13.41 -4.39
C LEU A 268 -1.84 14.16 -5.30
N PHE A 269 -1.93 13.96 -6.63
CA PHE A 269 -0.93 14.46 -7.59
C PHE A 269 -1.52 15.24 -8.75
N GLU A 270 -2.82 15.17 -8.97
CA GLU A 270 -3.53 15.89 -10.04
C GLU A 270 -4.71 16.68 -9.45
N ARG A 271 -4.41 17.41 -8.39
CA ARG A 271 -5.40 18.08 -7.54
C ARG A 271 -6.28 19.08 -8.27
N ASP A 272 -5.71 19.78 -9.26
CA ASP A 272 -6.41 20.76 -10.08
C ASP A 272 -7.63 20.17 -10.80
N GLN A 273 -7.61 18.87 -11.09
CA GLN A 273 -8.70 18.17 -11.79
C GLN A 273 -9.80 17.67 -10.84
N LEU A 274 -9.48 17.55 -9.55
CA LEU A 274 -10.39 16.92 -8.58
C LEU A 274 -11.75 17.64 -8.50
N ASP A 275 -11.75 18.97 -8.45
CA ASP A 275 -12.97 19.76 -8.28
C ASP A 275 -13.92 19.61 -9.47
N GLU A 276 -13.37 19.47 -10.68
CA GLU A 276 -14.16 19.27 -11.90
C GLU A 276 -14.71 17.83 -11.98
N LEU A 277 -13.91 16.85 -11.60
CA LEU A 277 -14.23 15.43 -11.74
C LEU A 277 -15.08 14.88 -10.58
N LYS A 278 -15.01 15.48 -9.40
CA LYS A 278 -15.59 14.96 -8.17
C LYS A 278 -17.07 14.60 -8.31
N GLN A 279 -17.90 15.56 -8.66
CA GLN A 279 -19.34 15.33 -8.72
C GLN A 279 -19.74 14.39 -9.88
N PRO A 280 -19.23 14.55 -11.11
CA PRO A 280 -19.49 13.61 -12.18
C PRO A 280 -19.11 12.15 -11.88
N VAL A 281 -17.98 11.93 -11.21
CA VAL A 281 -17.56 10.58 -10.81
C VAL A 281 -18.49 10.00 -9.76
N ILE A 282 -18.88 10.78 -8.74
CA ILE A 282 -19.84 10.35 -7.72
C ILE A 282 -21.17 9.96 -8.38
N ASP A 283 -21.68 10.77 -9.30
CA ASP A 283 -22.93 10.53 -10.01
C ASP A 283 -22.86 9.25 -10.87
N ALA A 284 -21.74 9.03 -11.53
CA ALA A 284 -21.51 7.83 -12.33
C ALA A 284 -21.44 6.56 -11.46
N ILE A 285 -20.74 6.59 -10.34
CA ILE A 285 -20.65 5.47 -9.39
C ILE A 285 -22.04 5.18 -8.79
N ALA A 286 -22.75 6.22 -8.35
CA ALA A 286 -24.11 6.09 -7.81
C ALA A 286 -25.06 5.44 -8.82
N THR A 287 -24.98 5.85 -10.09
CA THR A 287 -25.77 5.26 -11.17
C THR A 287 -25.40 3.81 -11.42
N TYR A 288 -24.11 3.48 -11.42
CA TYR A 288 -23.62 2.12 -11.65
C TYR A 288 -24.09 1.13 -10.59
N PHE A 289 -24.05 1.52 -9.31
CA PHE A 289 -24.48 0.69 -8.19
C PHE A 289 -25.97 0.86 -7.81
N ASN A 290 -26.72 1.72 -8.52
CA ASN A 290 -28.10 2.05 -8.21
C ASN A 290 -28.28 2.55 -6.76
N TRP A 291 -27.40 3.45 -6.32
CA TRP A 291 -27.52 4.05 -4.98
C TRP A 291 -28.82 4.85 -4.84
N SER A 292 -29.38 4.80 -3.65
CA SER A 292 -30.42 5.74 -3.24
C SER A 292 -29.83 7.15 -3.07
N GLU A 293 -30.67 8.17 -3.04
CA GLU A 293 -30.21 9.54 -2.78
C GLU A 293 -29.52 9.66 -1.41
N GLU A 294 -29.99 8.89 -0.41
CA GLU A 294 -29.39 8.86 0.92
C GLU A 294 -27.97 8.24 0.89
N GLU A 295 -27.78 7.11 0.21
CA GLU A 295 -26.46 6.47 0.04
C GLU A 295 -25.49 7.39 -0.71
N LYS A 296 -25.97 8.03 -1.76
CA LYS A 296 -25.18 9.00 -2.53
C LYS A 296 -24.77 10.19 -1.69
N GLU A 297 -25.66 10.74 -0.85
CA GLU A 297 -25.36 11.85 0.03
C GLU A 297 -24.35 11.46 1.11
N GLN A 298 -24.47 10.26 1.69
CA GLN A 298 -23.54 9.72 2.67
C GLN A 298 -22.14 9.54 2.06
N GLU A 299 -22.01 8.92 0.89
CA GLU A 299 -20.73 8.72 0.23
C GLU A 299 -20.12 10.05 -0.26
N THR A 300 -20.93 11.01 -0.69
CA THR A 300 -20.48 12.36 -1.02
C THR A 300 -19.91 13.07 0.19
N SER A 301 -20.60 12.99 1.33
CA SER A 301 -20.15 13.59 2.58
C SER A 301 -18.84 12.97 3.06
N ARG A 302 -18.74 11.64 3.02
CA ARG A 302 -17.54 10.89 3.38
C ARG A 302 -16.35 11.26 2.50
N PHE A 303 -16.58 11.36 1.18
CA PHE A 303 -15.52 11.76 0.27
C PHE A 303 -15.08 13.21 0.46
N ASN A 304 -16.00 14.14 0.72
CA ASN A 304 -15.67 15.52 1.04
C ASN A 304 -14.80 15.62 2.31
N GLN A 305 -15.08 14.80 3.33
CA GLN A 305 -14.25 14.74 4.52
C GLN A 305 -12.81 14.28 4.17
N LEU A 306 -12.64 13.27 3.33
CA LEU A 306 -11.31 12.83 2.87
C LEU A 306 -10.58 13.94 2.10
N VAL A 307 -11.31 14.73 1.31
CA VAL A 307 -10.76 15.90 0.60
C VAL A 307 -10.27 16.95 1.59
N ASP A 308 -11.09 17.30 2.58
CA ASP A 308 -10.76 18.30 3.60
C ASP A 308 -9.55 17.89 4.45
N GLU A 309 -9.47 16.61 4.81
CA GLU A 309 -8.32 16.03 5.52
C GLU A 309 -7.04 16.06 4.68
N SER A 310 -7.14 15.69 3.40
CA SER A 310 -6.01 15.76 2.47
C SER A 310 -5.51 17.19 2.25
N ASP A 311 -6.40 18.17 2.25
CA ASP A 311 -6.10 19.61 2.12
C ASP A 311 -5.52 20.24 3.39
N LEU A 312 -5.51 19.49 4.51
CA LEU A 312 -5.17 20.03 5.83
C LEU A 312 -6.04 21.26 6.21
N ARG A 313 -7.33 21.22 5.84
CA ARG A 313 -8.22 22.39 5.97
C ARG A 313 -8.30 22.90 7.41
N GLU A 314 -8.48 22.00 8.39
CA GLU A 314 -8.52 22.37 9.82
C GLU A 314 -7.24 23.09 10.23
N LEU A 315 -6.06 22.54 9.91
CA LEU A 315 -4.78 23.14 10.26
C LEU A 315 -4.56 24.49 9.55
N LYS A 316 -4.97 24.62 8.30
CA LYS A 316 -4.89 25.89 7.56
C LYS A 316 -5.84 26.95 8.12
N GLU A 317 -6.98 26.58 8.70
CA GLU A 317 -7.93 27.49 9.33
C GLU A 317 -7.47 27.93 10.72
N GLU A 318 -6.87 27.04 11.51
CA GLU A 318 -6.33 27.36 12.84
C GLU A 318 -5.11 28.30 12.80
N ASN A 319 -4.39 28.30 11.69
CA ASN A 319 -3.17 29.13 11.51
C ASN A 319 -3.45 30.48 10.82
N LYS A 320 -4.71 30.83 10.54
CA LYS A 320 -5.12 32.15 10.00
C LYS A 320 -5.44 33.15 11.11
#